data_9747433d359278799edf3325e0f4c393
#
_entry.id   9747433d359278799edf3325e0f4c393
#
_cell.length_a   1.000
_cell.length_b   1.000
_cell.length_c   1.000
_cell.angle_alpha   90.00
_cell.angle_beta   90.00
_cell.angle_gamma   90.00
#
_symmetry.space_group_name_H-M   'P 1'
#
loop_
_entity.id
_entity.type
_entity.pdbx_description
1 polymer ?
#
loop_
_entity_poly.entity_id
_entity_poly.type
_entity_poly.pdbx_seq_one_letter_code
_entity_poly.pdbx_strand_id
1 'polypeptide(L)'
;MKNQIGKKNMVFGLIYFITTLVLGLFLAFKAKNGGPTWENNPIHEILATSHVHGNLESVLNILLGYIICQLEANTGLLKIISILLLIGAIFHSGMLYLTGLGLSAAINLAPIGAFSLIASVALMAYAVAVGFKK
;
A
#
# COMPACT_ATOMS: atom_id res chain seq x y z
N MET A 1 -7.22 -21.85 -5.30
CA MET A 1 -7.76 -20.72 -4.51
C MET A 1 -9.19 -21.07 -4.11
N LYS A 2 -9.50 -20.96 -2.82
CA LYS A 2 -10.83 -21.31 -2.27
C LYS A 2 -11.89 -20.23 -2.55
N ASN A 3 -11.45 -18.96 -2.75
CA ASN A 3 -12.30 -17.85 -3.17
C ASN A 3 -11.53 -16.85 -4.06
N GLN A 4 -12.22 -15.86 -4.62
CA GLN A 4 -11.63 -14.85 -5.54
C GLN A 4 -11.52 -13.45 -4.92
N ILE A 5 -11.85 -13.28 -3.63
CA ILE A 5 -11.97 -11.97 -2.98
C ILE A 5 -10.64 -11.19 -3.03
N GLY A 6 -9.52 -11.87 -2.72
CA GLY A 6 -8.20 -11.26 -2.68
C GLY A 6 -7.54 -11.03 -4.04
N LYS A 7 -8.13 -11.54 -5.14
CA LYS A 7 -7.53 -11.41 -6.49
C LYS A 7 -7.32 -9.95 -6.89
N LYS A 8 -8.28 -9.08 -6.57
CA LYS A 8 -8.17 -7.64 -6.87
C LYS A 8 -7.01 -6.98 -6.12
N ASN A 9 -6.73 -7.41 -4.89
CA ASN A 9 -5.60 -6.92 -4.11
C ASN A 9 -4.26 -7.35 -4.75
N MET A 10 -4.15 -8.59 -5.20
CA MET A 10 -2.94 -9.06 -5.89
C MET A 10 -2.70 -8.26 -7.18
N VAL A 11 -3.73 -8.08 -8.01
CA VAL A 11 -3.61 -7.30 -9.26
C VAL A 11 -3.24 -5.85 -8.97
N PHE A 12 -3.97 -5.20 -8.03
CA PHE A 12 -3.67 -3.84 -7.60
C PHE A 12 -2.23 -3.73 -7.08
N GLY A 13 -1.83 -4.63 -6.17
CA GLY A 13 -0.49 -4.63 -5.59
C GLY A 13 0.62 -4.74 -6.64
N LEU A 14 0.45 -5.61 -7.65
CA LEU A 14 1.42 -5.72 -8.76
C LEU A 14 1.51 -4.44 -9.58
N ILE A 15 0.38 -3.84 -9.94
CA ILE A 15 0.34 -2.59 -10.71
C ILE A 15 0.96 -1.45 -9.88
N TYR A 16 0.55 -1.34 -8.61
CA TYR A 16 1.03 -0.30 -7.72
C TYR A 16 2.54 -0.45 -7.45
N PHE A 17 3.04 -1.68 -7.34
CA PHE A 17 4.48 -1.95 -7.19
C PHE A 17 5.28 -1.42 -8.38
N ILE A 18 4.78 -1.57 -9.61
CA ILE A 18 5.43 -1.01 -10.80
C ILE A 18 5.54 0.52 -10.67
N THR A 19 4.47 1.21 -10.24
CA THR A 19 4.50 2.67 -10.09
C THR A 19 5.51 3.11 -9.04
N THR A 20 5.61 2.40 -7.92
CA THR A 20 6.59 2.72 -6.86
C THR A 20 8.03 2.41 -7.28
N LEU A 21 8.26 1.36 -8.08
CA LEU A 21 9.59 1.08 -8.65
C LEU A 21 10.02 2.18 -9.64
N VAL A 22 9.11 2.68 -10.48
CA VAL A 22 9.39 3.83 -11.36
C VAL A 22 9.74 5.07 -10.54
N LEU A 23 9.03 5.33 -9.43
CA LEU A 23 9.37 6.40 -8.50
C LEU A 23 10.78 6.21 -7.92
N GLY A 24 11.15 4.99 -7.53
CA GLY A 24 12.49 4.67 -7.04
C GLY A 24 13.59 4.97 -8.06
N LEU A 25 13.37 4.63 -9.33
CA LEU A 25 14.29 4.98 -10.42
C LEU A 25 14.42 6.51 -10.58
N PHE A 26 13.32 7.23 -10.51
CA PHE A 26 13.33 8.70 -10.53
C PHE A 26 14.13 9.28 -9.37
N LEU A 27 13.92 8.78 -8.15
CA LEU A 27 14.64 9.22 -6.96
C LEU A 27 16.16 8.94 -7.08
N ALA A 28 16.54 7.76 -7.58
CA ALA A 28 17.93 7.39 -7.82
C ALA A 28 18.59 8.30 -8.86
N PHE A 29 17.89 8.63 -9.94
CA PHE A 29 18.36 9.56 -10.94
C PHE A 29 18.57 10.97 -10.36
N LYS A 30 17.63 11.45 -9.56
CA LYS A 30 17.69 12.75 -8.89
C LYS A 30 18.78 12.80 -7.82
N ALA A 31 19.00 11.74 -7.07
CA ALA A 31 20.09 11.65 -6.09
C ALA A 31 21.47 11.81 -6.78
N LYS A 32 21.63 11.23 -7.97
CA LYS A 32 22.87 11.33 -8.74
C LYS A 32 23.09 12.73 -9.34
N ASN A 33 22.04 13.42 -9.79
CA ASN A 33 22.15 14.61 -10.64
C ASN A 33 21.62 15.90 -9.99
N GLY A 34 20.90 15.82 -8.86
CA GLY A 34 20.20 16.95 -8.24
C GLY A 34 21.03 17.75 -7.24
N GLY A 35 22.13 17.19 -6.73
CA GLY A 35 22.98 17.82 -5.76
C GLY A 35 22.29 18.26 -4.46
N PRO A 36 22.95 19.12 -3.66
CA PRO A 36 22.42 19.53 -2.33
C PRO A 36 21.04 20.20 -2.38
N THR A 37 20.72 20.86 -3.49
CA THR A 37 19.39 21.50 -3.67
C THR A 37 18.26 20.49 -3.69
N TRP A 38 18.49 19.32 -4.27
CA TRP A 38 17.53 18.23 -4.28
C TRP A 38 17.46 17.52 -2.93
N GLU A 39 18.61 17.23 -2.32
CA GLU A 39 18.70 16.52 -1.05
C GLU A 39 18.00 17.27 0.09
N ASN A 40 18.08 18.60 0.09
CA ASN A 40 17.42 19.44 1.09
C ASN A 40 15.99 19.87 0.70
N ASN A 41 15.43 19.31 -0.37
CA ASN A 41 14.07 19.65 -0.80
C ASN A 41 13.04 18.82 -0.04
N PRO A 42 12.03 19.42 0.63
CA PRO A 42 10.97 18.69 1.31
C PRO A 42 10.22 17.70 0.41
N ILE A 43 10.12 17.99 -0.90
CA ILE A 43 9.50 17.08 -1.88
C ILE A 43 10.30 15.78 -2.00
N HIS A 44 11.62 15.82 -1.88
CA HIS A 44 12.45 14.61 -1.89
C HIS A 44 12.08 13.68 -0.75
N GLU A 45 11.96 14.20 0.47
CA GLU A 45 11.58 13.41 1.65
C GLU A 45 10.18 12.79 1.51
N ILE A 46 9.21 13.56 1.03
CA ILE A 46 7.83 13.09 0.81
C ILE A 46 7.80 11.95 -0.24
N LEU A 47 8.49 12.13 -1.37
CA LEU A 47 8.55 11.12 -2.43
C LEU A 47 9.33 9.87 -1.99
N ALA A 48 10.42 10.03 -1.23
CA ALA A 48 11.16 8.90 -0.68
C ALA A 48 10.30 8.10 0.31
N THR A 49 9.58 8.79 1.19
CA THR A 49 8.62 8.18 2.13
C THR A 49 7.52 7.44 1.37
N SER A 50 6.93 8.07 0.35
CA SER A 50 5.92 7.44 -0.51
C SER A 50 6.46 6.19 -1.21
N HIS A 51 7.69 6.22 -1.70
CA HIS A 51 8.33 5.06 -2.33
C HIS A 51 8.48 3.88 -1.37
N VAL A 52 8.98 4.12 -0.15
CA VAL A 52 9.17 3.07 0.85
C VAL A 52 7.84 2.46 1.28
N HIS A 53 6.87 3.30 1.66
CA HIS A 53 5.54 2.83 2.07
C HIS A 53 4.79 2.18 0.91
N GLY A 54 4.86 2.75 -0.28
CA GLY A 54 4.20 2.19 -1.46
C GLY A 54 4.72 0.80 -1.83
N ASN A 55 6.02 0.55 -1.73
CA ASN A 55 6.59 -0.78 -1.92
C ASN A 55 6.06 -1.77 -0.88
N LEU A 56 6.07 -1.41 0.41
CA LEU A 56 5.55 -2.26 1.48
C LEU A 56 4.06 -2.56 1.29
N GLU A 57 3.25 -1.55 1.00
CA GLU A 57 1.80 -1.67 0.81
C GLU A 57 1.44 -2.48 -0.44
N SER A 58 2.24 -2.38 -1.49
CA SER A 58 2.12 -3.22 -2.68
C SER A 58 2.32 -4.69 -2.32
N VAL A 59 3.41 -5.01 -1.61
CA VAL A 59 3.72 -6.36 -1.16
C VAL A 59 2.64 -6.89 -0.21
N LEU A 60 2.16 -6.06 0.73
CA LEU A 60 1.05 -6.43 1.63
C LEU A 60 -0.21 -6.76 0.84
N ASN A 61 -0.58 -5.96 -0.17
CA ASN A 61 -1.75 -6.24 -1.00
C ASN A 61 -1.59 -7.56 -1.77
N ILE A 62 -0.40 -7.88 -2.28
CA ILE A 62 -0.15 -9.15 -2.97
C ILE A 62 -0.25 -10.32 -2.00
N LEU A 63 0.50 -10.28 -0.89
CA LEU A 63 0.60 -11.38 0.07
C LEU A 63 -0.73 -11.63 0.79
N LEU A 64 -1.32 -10.57 1.37
CA LEU A 64 -2.57 -10.71 2.09
C LEU A 64 -3.73 -10.99 1.14
N GLY A 65 -3.70 -10.48 -0.09
CA GLY A 65 -4.63 -10.85 -1.15
C GLY A 65 -4.58 -12.34 -1.45
N TYR A 66 -3.39 -12.92 -1.56
CA TYR A 66 -3.22 -14.36 -1.73
C TYR A 66 -3.75 -15.15 -0.53
N ILE A 67 -3.41 -14.73 0.70
CA ILE A 67 -3.89 -15.38 1.93
C ILE A 67 -5.42 -15.33 2.00
N ILE A 68 -6.06 -14.17 1.71
CA ILE A 68 -7.53 -14.06 1.63
C ILE A 68 -8.12 -15.13 0.72
N CYS A 69 -7.51 -15.38 -0.45
CA CYS A 69 -8.00 -16.40 -1.38
C CYS A 69 -7.88 -17.84 -0.86
N GLN A 70 -7.06 -18.10 0.14
CA GLN A 70 -6.84 -19.42 0.72
C GLN A 70 -7.68 -19.68 1.99
N LEU A 71 -8.14 -18.61 2.65
CA LEU A 71 -8.88 -18.74 3.90
C LEU A 71 -10.32 -19.23 3.69
N GLU A 72 -10.79 -20.09 4.62
CA GLU A 72 -12.18 -20.49 4.80
C GLU A 72 -12.81 -19.72 5.99
N ALA A 73 -12.75 -18.39 5.93
CA ALA A 73 -13.34 -17.51 6.93
C ALA A 73 -14.63 -16.87 6.41
N ASN A 74 -15.31 -16.12 7.29
CA ASN A 74 -16.50 -15.37 6.91
C ASN A 74 -16.24 -14.47 5.70
N THR A 75 -17.01 -14.65 4.64
CA THR A 75 -16.86 -13.92 3.37
C THR A 75 -16.98 -12.40 3.54
N GLY A 76 -17.84 -11.94 4.46
CA GLY A 76 -18.00 -10.52 4.79
C GLY A 76 -16.72 -9.94 5.39
N LEU A 77 -16.13 -10.64 6.36
CA LEU A 77 -14.85 -10.27 6.97
C LEU A 77 -13.74 -10.18 5.93
N LEU A 78 -13.60 -11.19 5.06
CA LEU A 78 -12.58 -11.20 4.01
C LEU A 78 -12.75 -10.04 3.02
N LYS A 79 -14.00 -9.68 2.67
CA LYS A 79 -14.28 -8.51 1.83
C LYS A 79 -13.88 -7.20 2.51
N ILE A 80 -14.18 -7.03 3.80
CA ILE A 80 -13.79 -5.84 4.57
C ILE A 80 -12.27 -5.71 4.60
N ILE A 81 -11.53 -6.77 4.94
CA ILE A 81 -10.07 -6.77 4.93
C ILE A 81 -9.52 -6.36 3.56
N SER A 82 -10.04 -6.97 2.49
CA SER A 82 -9.63 -6.69 1.12
C SER A 82 -9.84 -5.21 0.73
N ILE A 83 -10.96 -4.60 1.14
CA ILE A 83 -11.27 -3.19 0.85
C ILE A 83 -10.36 -2.27 1.68
N LEU A 84 -10.16 -2.56 2.96
CA LEU A 84 -9.30 -1.77 3.84
C LEU A 84 -7.84 -1.77 3.37
N LEU A 85 -7.33 -2.89 2.84
CA LEU A 85 -5.99 -2.96 2.24
C LEU A 85 -5.85 -2.03 1.02
N LEU A 86 -6.87 -1.98 0.14
CA LEU A 86 -6.86 -1.09 -1.02
C LEU A 86 -6.93 0.38 -0.60
N ILE A 87 -7.88 0.71 0.30
CA ILE A 87 -8.01 2.07 0.85
C ILE A 87 -6.71 2.48 1.53
N GLY A 88 -6.10 1.56 2.28
CA GLY A 88 -4.84 1.77 2.96
C GLY A 88 -3.75 2.27 2.01
N ALA A 89 -3.45 1.52 0.97
CA ALA A 89 -2.40 1.88 0.02
C ALA A 89 -2.73 3.17 -0.77
N ILE A 90 -3.96 3.32 -1.24
CA ILE A 90 -4.37 4.50 -2.01
C ILE A 90 -4.30 5.77 -1.17
N PHE A 91 -4.82 5.74 0.07
CA PHE A 91 -4.91 6.92 0.92
C PHE A 91 -3.67 7.15 1.79
N HIS A 92 -2.79 6.17 1.99
CA HIS A 92 -1.53 6.42 2.70
C HIS A 92 -0.42 6.79 1.71
N SER A 93 0.29 5.83 1.13
CA SER A 93 1.39 6.15 0.24
C SER A 93 0.95 6.82 -1.06
N GLY A 94 -0.24 6.51 -1.58
CA GLY A 94 -0.77 7.18 -2.78
C GLY A 94 -1.01 8.67 -2.58
N MET A 95 -1.52 9.11 -1.41
CA MET A 95 -1.67 10.54 -1.11
C MET A 95 -0.32 11.23 -0.87
N LEU A 96 0.65 10.55 -0.25
CA LEU A 96 2.02 11.06 -0.16
C LEU A 96 2.64 11.24 -1.56
N TYR A 97 2.40 10.30 -2.46
CA TYR A 97 2.87 10.39 -3.86
C TYR A 97 2.28 11.61 -4.56
N LEU A 98 0.97 11.81 -4.47
CA LEU A 98 0.30 12.98 -5.04
C LEU A 98 0.79 14.29 -4.42
N THR A 99 1.06 14.30 -3.11
CA THR A 99 1.65 15.46 -2.42
C THR A 99 3.03 15.80 -3.00
N GLY A 100 3.87 14.81 -3.20
CA GLY A 100 5.19 14.98 -3.82
C GLY A 100 5.13 15.44 -5.29
N LEU A 101 4.02 15.15 -5.99
CA LEU A 101 3.75 15.64 -7.34
C LEU A 101 3.14 17.05 -7.37
N GLY A 102 2.93 17.70 -6.21
CA GLY A 102 2.46 19.07 -6.10
C GLY A 102 1.02 19.24 -5.61
N LEU A 103 0.27 18.16 -5.38
CA LEU A 103 -1.08 18.23 -4.79
C LEU A 103 -0.98 18.23 -3.26
N SER A 104 -0.54 19.34 -2.67
CA SER A 104 -0.22 19.46 -1.25
C SER A 104 -1.39 19.11 -0.31
N ALA A 105 -2.63 19.35 -0.71
CA ALA A 105 -3.81 19.00 0.09
C ALA A 105 -3.99 17.49 0.30
N ALA A 106 -3.40 16.65 -0.57
CA ALA A 106 -3.52 15.19 -0.50
C ALA A 106 -2.95 14.60 0.79
N ILE A 107 -1.93 15.22 1.39
CA ILE A 107 -1.31 14.76 2.63
C ILE A 107 -2.32 14.66 3.79
N ASN A 108 -3.35 15.48 3.80
CA ASN A 108 -4.38 15.47 4.85
C ASN A 108 -5.23 14.18 4.84
N LEU A 109 -5.20 13.44 3.73
CA LEU A 109 -5.92 12.17 3.60
C LEU A 109 -5.06 10.95 3.98
N ALA A 110 -3.74 11.12 4.08
CA ALA A 110 -2.82 10.04 4.40
C ALA A 110 -3.14 9.30 5.74
N PRO A 111 -3.58 9.96 6.81
CA PRO A 111 -3.97 9.28 8.04
C PRO A 111 -5.11 8.28 7.87
N ILE A 112 -6.05 8.53 6.96
CA ILE A 112 -7.16 7.59 6.65
C ILE A 112 -6.60 6.27 6.14
N GLY A 113 -5.61 6.34 5.27
CA GLY A 113 -4.92 5.16 4.76
C GLY A 113 -4.16 4.41 5.85
N ALA A 114 -3.43 5.11 6.70
CA ALA A 114 -2.68 4.50 7.80
C ALA A 114 -3.60 3.72 8.77
N PHE A 115 -4.71 4.32 9.20
CA PHE A 115 -5.70 3.63 10.04
C PHE A 115 -6.34 2.44 9.33
N SER A 116 -6.63 2.55 8.03
CA SER A 116 -7.18 1.45 7.24
C SER A 116 -6.21 0.26 7.16
N LEU A 117 -4.91 0.51 7.00
CA LEU A 117 -3.87 -0.54 7.01
C LEU A 117 -3.81 -1.24 8.36
N ILE A 118 -3.75 -0.48 9.46
CA ILE A 118 -3.71 -1.05 10.82
C ILE A 118 -4.93 -1.94 11.04
N ALA A 119 -6.13 -1.44 10.72
CA ALA A 119 -7.37 -2.19 10.87
C ALA A 119 -7.37 -3.45 9.99
N SER A 120 -6.91 -3.36 8.75
CA SER A 120 -6.86 -4.51 7.84
C SER A 120 -5.93 -5.62 8.33
N VAL A 121 -4.74 -5.25 8.84
CA VAL A 121 -3.77 -6.21 9.38
C VAL A 121 -4.29 -6.85 10.67
N ALA A 122 -4.91 -6.08 11.56
CA ALA A 122 -5.51 -6.61 12.78
C ALA A 122 -6.65 -7.60 12.48
N LEU A 123 -7.55 -7.25 11.57
CA LEU A 123 -8.62 -8.15 11.13
C LEU A 123 -8.08 -9.38 10.39
N MET A 124 -6.99 -9.23 9.63
CA MET A 124 -6.34 -10.37 8.97
C MET A 124 -5.73 -11.32 10.00
N ALA A 125 -5.07 -10.82 11.03
CA ALA A 125 -4.53 -11.67 12.11
C ALA A 125 -5.65 -12.51 12.76
N TYR A 126 -6.80 -11.89 13.04
CA TYR A 126 -7.98 -12.61 13.52
C TYR A 126 -8.48 -13.65 12.51
N ALA A 127 -8.64 -13.26 11.24
CA ALA A 127 -9.13 -14.18 10.19
C ALA A 127 -8.23 -15.39 10.00
N VAL A 128 -6.91 -15.20 10.09
CA VAL A 128 -5.91 -16.29 10.03
C VAL A 128 -6.04 -17.21 11.24
N ALA A 129 -6.18 -16.64 12.44
CA ALA A 129 -6.31 -17.44 13.67
C ALA A 129 -7.55 -18.36 13.67
N VAL A 130 -8.65 -17.92 13.06
CA VAL A 130 -9.91 -18.70 13.03
C VAL A 130 -10.15 -19.44 11.72
N GLY A 131 -9.50 -19.06 10.64
CA GLY A 131 -9.80 -19.50 9.27
C GLY A 131 -8.96 -20.65 8.74
N PHE A 132 -7.87 -21.02 9.39
CA PHE A 132 -7.14 -22.24 9.08
C PHE A 132 -7.72 -23.38 9.90
N LYS A 133 -8.75 -24.06 9.37
CA LYS A 133 -9.16 -25.36 9.92
C LYS A 133 -8.09 -26.39 9.58
N LYS A 134 -7.70 -27.16 10.62
CA LYS A 134 -6.86 -28.35 10.48
C LYS A 134 -7.49 -29.38 9.57
#